data_656ea032392c0c40f16a5f7773848c6a
#
_entry.id   656ea032392c0c40f16a5f7773848c6a
#
_cell.length_a   1.000
_cell.length_b   1.000
_cell.length_c   1.000
_cell.angle_alpha   90.00
_cell.angle_beta   90.00
_cell.angle_gamma   90.00
#
_symmetry.space_group_name_H-M   'P 1'
#
loop_
_entity.id
_entity.type
_entity.pdbx_description
1 polymer ?
#
loop_
_entity_poly.entity_id
_entity_poly.type
_entity_poly.pdbx_seq_one_letter_code
_entity_poly.pdbx_strand_id
1 'polypeptide(L)'
;MTPRVRVRLAALLHSYTSGRDVVESAGATVGEVMDDLDRQFPGIAFRVIDEQGRVRRHVNVFVGEDRARDRASPVPPGAEVFIVGSLSGG
;
A
#
# COMPACT_ATOMS: atom_id res chain seq x y z
N MET A 1 2.26 14.70 -15.81
CA MET A 1 1.14 13.80 -15.46
C MET A 1 1.69 12.63 -14.67
N THR A 2 1.19 12.43 -13.45
CA THR A 2 1.68 11.36 -12.60
C THR A 2 1.10 10.03 -13.03
N PRO A 3 1.92 9.01 -13.27
CA PRO A 3 1.41 7.69 -13.65
C PRO A 3 0.53 7.12 -12.54
N ARG A 4 -0.55 6.48 -12.94
CA ARG A 4 -1.41 5.81 -11.99
C ARG A 4 -0.82 4.46 -11.60
N VAL A 5 -0.97 4.15 -10.32
CA VAL A 5 -0.49 2.90 -9.75
C VAL A 5 -1.70 2.08 -9.32
N ARG A 6 -1.77 0.84 -9.77
CA ARG A 6 -2.83 -0.06 -9.33
C ARG A 6 -2.42 -0.68 -8.01
N VAL A 7 -3.30 -0.61 -7.03
CA VAL A 7 -3.03 -1.14 -5.70
C VAL A 7 -4.06 -2.22 -5.38
N ARG A 8 -3.59 -3.43 -5.12
CA ARG A 8 -4.44 -4.54 -4.70
C ARG A 8 -4.38 -4.66 -3.19
N LEU A 9 -5.56 -4.78 -2.57
CA LEU A 9 -5.70 -4.70 -1.13
C LEU A 9 -6.26 -6.00 -0.56
N ALA A 10 -5.64 -6.47 0.51
CA ALA A 10 -6.16 -7.62 1.25
C ALA A 10 -7.45 -7.27 1.98
N ALA A 11 -8.21 -8.30 2.33
CA ALA A 11 -9.51 -8.15 2.96
C ALA A 11 -9.46 -7.29 4.22
N LEU A 12 -8.35 -7.32 4.95
CA LEU A 12 -8.21 -6.54 6.18
C LEU A 12 -8.34 -5.03 5.96
N LEU A 13 -8.15 -4.57 4.73
CA LEU A 13 -8.23 -3.14 4.41
C LEU A 13 -9.53 -2.77 3.69
N HIS A 14 -10.39 -3.73 3.40
CA HIS A 14 -11.60 -3.47 2.63
C HIS A 14 -12.57 -2.53 3.34
N SER A 15 -12.53 -2.45 4.66
CA SER A 15 -13.38 -1.53 5.39
C SER A 15 -13.05 -0.06 5.09
N TYR A 16 -11.79 0.20 4.68
CA TYR A 16 -11.39 1.56 4.31
C TYR A 16 -11.80 1.92 2.88
N THR A 17 -12.01 0.92 2.04
CA THR A 17 -12.26 1.14 0.62
C THR A 17 -13.66 0.71 0.18
N SER A 18 -14.59 0.60 1.11
CA SER A 18 -15.97 0.18 0.84
C SER A 18 -16.02 -1.18 0.13
N GLY A 19 -15.14 -2.07 0.53
CA GLY A 19 -15.10 -3.43 0.00
C GLY A 19 -14.31 -3.61 -1.28
N ARG A 20 -13.66 -2.56 -1.78
CA ARG A 20 -12.88 -2.67 -3.01
C ARG A 20 -11.56 -3.39 -2.74
N ASP A 21 -11.22 -4.33 -3.61
CA ASP A 21 -9.95 -5.05 -3.52
C ASP A 21 -8.88 -4.45 -4.45
N VAL A 22 -9.28 -3.60 -5.39
CA VAL A 22 -8.34 -2.91 -6.27
C VAL A 22 -8.71 -1.43 -6.32
N VAL A 23 -7.72 -0.57 -6.08
CA VAL A 23 -7.91 0.87 -6.17
C VAL A 23 -6.75 1.48 -6.93
N GLU A 24 -6.91 2.71 -7.38
CA GLU A 24 -5.83 3.42 -8.07
C GLU A 24 -5.25 4.51 -7.20
N SER A 25 -3.96 4.70 -7.33
CA SER A 25 -3.23 5.71 -6.59
C SER A 25 -2.15 6.31 -7.50
N ALA A 26 -1.34 7.18 -6.97
CA ALA A 26 -0.24 7.79 -7.70
C ALA A 26 0.92 8.01 -6.76
N GLY A 27 2.13 7.84 -7.27
CA GLY A 27 3.32 8.09 -6.50
C GLY A 27 4.51 7.34 -7.08
N ALA A 28 5.71 7.81 -6.76
CA ALA A 28 6.95 7.21 -7.21
C ALA A 28 7.61 6.35 -6.13
N THR A 29 7.07 6.40 -4.92
CA THR A 29 7.52 5.56 -3.81
C THR A 29 6.32 5.01 -3.09
N VAL A 30 6.54 3.97 -2.28
CA VAL A 30 5.46 3.40 -1.46
C VAL A 30 4.85 4.47 -0.58
N GLY A 31 5.68 5.34 0.01
CA GLY A 31 5.18 6.41 0.86
C GLY A 31 4.25 7.35 0.13
N GLU A 32 4.61 7.75 -1.08
CA GLU A 32 3.77 8.64 -1.89
C GLU A 32 2.45 7.95 -2.26
N VAL A 33 2.53 6.68 -2.64
CA VAL A 33 1.33 5.90 -2.96
C VAL A 33 0.42 5.83 -1.74
N MET A 34 0.98 5.56 -0.56
CA MET A 34 0.18 5.48 0.65
C MET A 34 -0.41 6.83 1.04
N ASP A 35 0.34 7.93 0.85
CA ASP A 35 -0.18 9.25 1.14
C ASP A 35 -1.37 9.59 0.23
N ASP A 36 -1.27 9.22 -1.04
CA ASP A 36 -2.38 9.43 -1.97
C ASP A 36 -3.59 8.57 -1.60
N LEU A 37 -3.36 7.31 -1.22
CA LEU A 37 -4.44 6.44 -0.76
C LEU A 37 -5.11 7.01 0.48
N ASP A 38 -4.33 7.60 1.38
CA ASP A 38 -4.89 8.15 2.60
C ASP A 38 -5.78 9.36 2.33
N ARG A 39 -5.49 10.12 1.29
CA ARG A 39 -6.37 11.21 0.87
C ARG A 39 -7.69 10.68 0.35
N GLN A 40 -7.67 9.54 -0.32
CA GLN A 40 -8.89 8.91 -0.85
C GLN A 40 -9.65 8.14 0.24
N PHE A 41 -8.92 7.48 1.12
CA PHE A 41 -9.48 6.60 2.14
C PHE A 41 -8.80 6.91 3.48
N PRO A 42 -9.28 7.93 4.20
CA PRO A 42 -8.61 8.38 5.43
C PRO A 42 -8.36 7.28 6.44
N GLY A 43 -7.15 7.22 6.94
CA GLY A 43 -6.73 6.24 7.94
C GLY A 43 -6.05 5.00 7.39
N ILE A 44 -6.12 4.78 6.06
CA ILE A 44 -5.59 3.54 5.48
C ILE A 44 -4.06 3.50 5.58
N ALA A 45 -3.39 4.64 5.40
CA ALA A 45 -1.92 4.66 5.40
C ALA A 45 -1.37 4.21 6.74
N PHE A 46 -1.99 4.64 7.83
CA PHE A 46 -1.51 4.29 9.16
C PHE A 46 -1.66 2.80 9.47
N ARG A 47 -2.60 2.12 8.79
CA ARG A 47 -2.77 0.68 8.96
C ARG A 47 -1.65 -0.11 8.29
N VAL A 48 -0.97 0.49 7.32
CA VAL A 48 0.06 -0.18 6.53
C VAL A 48 1.47 0.25 6.95
N ILE A 49 1.64 1.54 7.18
CA ILE A 49 2.94 2.15 7.49
C ILE A 49 2.89 2.72 8.91
N ASP A 50 3.90 2.43 9.71
CA ASP A 50 3.96 2.93 11.08
C ASP A 50 4.56 4.34 11.15
N GLU A 51 4.70 4.83 12.38
CA GLU A 51 5.18 6.20 12.63
C GLU A 51 6.61 6.43 12.16
N GLN A 52 7.39 5.36 12.04
CA GLN A 52 8.77 5.46 11.57
C GLN A 52 8.89 5.26 10.07
N GLY A 53 7.76 5.13 9.37
CA GLY A 53 7.77 4.94 7.92
C GLY A 53 8.05 3.52 7.48
N ARG A 54 7.95 2.55 8.38
CA ARG A 54 8.17 1.14 8.07
C ARG A 54 6.84 0.42 7.87
N VAL A 55 6.86 -0.60 7.02
CA VAL A 55 5.70 -1.45 6.85
C VAL A 55 5.46 -2.23 8.15
N ARG A 56 4.21 -2.22 8.60
CA ARG A 56 3.86 -2.87 9.87
C ARG A 56 4.09 -4.38 9.80
N ARG A 57 4.35 -4.97 10.98
CA ARG A 57 4.72 -6.38 11.09
C ARG A 57 3.68 -7.32 10.49
N HIS A 58 2.41 -7.00 10.63
CA HIS A 58 1.34 -7.90 10.17
C HIS A 58 0.88 -7.60 8.74
N VAL A 59 1.62 -6.76 8.04
CA VAL A 59 1.30 -6.36 6.67
C VAL A 59 2.52 -6.61 5.79
N ASN A 60 2.27 -7.06 4.56
CA ASN A 60 3.30 -7.17 3.55
C ASN A 60 2.93 -6.29 2.38
N VAL A 61 3.90 -5.52 1.89
CA VAL A 61 3.72 -4.69 0.71
C VAL A 61 4.69 -5.16 -0.36
N PHE A 62 4.17 -5.44 -1.54
CA PHE A 62 4.99 -5.83 -2.68
C PHE A 62 4.82 -4.83 -3.81
N VAL A 63 5.91 -4.45 -4.43
CA VAL A 63 5.91 -3.64 -5.65
C VAL A 63 6.34 -4.59 -6.77
N GLY A 64 5.37 -5.03 -7.58
CA GLY A 64 5.62 -6.12 -8.47
C GLY A 64 6.00 -7.37 -7.68
N GLU A 65 7.20 -7.88 -7.91
CA GLU A 65 7.69 -9.05 -7.20
C GLU A 65 8.57 -8.70 -6.00
N ASP A 66 8.90 -7.42 -5.83
CA ASP A 66 9.82 -6.98 -4.79
C ASP A 66 9.09 -6.59 -3.52
N ARG A 67 9.56 -7.10 -2.40
CA ARG A 67 8.97 -6.76 -1.12
C ARG A 67 9.46 -5.38 -0.67
N ALA A 68 8.51 -4.50 -0.37
CA ALA A 68 8.81 -3.18 0.15
C ALA A 68 8.81 -3.23 1.67
N ARG A 69 9.79 -2.57 2.29
CA ARG A 69 9.94 -2.59 3.75
C ARG A 69 9.62 -1.25 4.39
N ASP A 70 9.65 -0.17 3.61
CA ASP A 70 9.42 1.16 4.14
C ASP A 70 8.91 2.09 3.04
N ARG A 71 8.68 3.33 3.44
CA ARG A 71 8.16 4.35 2.53
C ARG A 71 9.10 4.70 1.39
N ALA A 72 10.39 4.45 1.54
CA ALA A 72 11.37 4.86 0.53
C ALA A 72 11.43 3.88 -0.66
N SER A 73 10.81 2.72 -0.54
CA SER A 73 10.85 1.74 -1.63
C SER A 73 10.27 2.33 -2.90
N PRO A 74 11.00 2.24 -4.03
CA PRO A 74 10.53 2.85 -5.27
C PRO A 74 9.37 2.08 -5.90
N VAL A 75 8.50 2.83 -6.58
CA VAL A 75 7.40 2.26 -7.35
C VAL A 75 7.59 2.71 -8.79
N PRO A 76 8.19 1.87 -9.63
CA PRO A 76 8.42 2.23 -11.03
C PRO A 76 7.09 2.42 -11.79
N PRO A 77 7.09 3.25 -12.85
CA PRO A 77 5.89 3.41 -13.66
C PRO A 77 5.39 2.07 -14.18
N GLY A 78 4.09 1.84 -14.05
CA GLY A 78 3.49 0.59 -14.50
C GLY A 78 3.55 -0.55 -13.51
N ALA A 79 4.24 -0.39 -12.39
CA ALA A 79 4.29 -1.42 -11.37
C ALA A 79 2.95 -1.50 -10.62
N GLU A 80 2.62 -2.70 -10.18
CA GLU A 80 1.44 -2.93 -9.36
C GLU A 80 1.87 -3.10 -7.91
N VAL A 81 1.12 -2.50 -6.99
CA VAL A 81 1.41 -2.60 -5.57
C VAL A 81 0.41 -3.56 -4.94
N PHE A 82 0.91 -4.51 -4.15
CA PHE A 82 0.08 -5.48 -3.43
C PHE A 82 0.25 -5.24 -1.95
N ILE A 83 -0.87 -5.04 -1.26
CA ILE A 83 -0.87 -4.89 0.19
C ILE A 83 -1.65 -6.06 0.76
N VAL A 84 -0.94 -7.01 1.36
CA VAL A 84 -1.54 -8.24 1.84
C VAL A 84 -1.28 -8.42 3.33
N GLY A 85 -2.15 -9.16 3.97
CA GLY A 85 -1.97 -9.46 5.38
C GLY A 85 -0.90 -10.51 5.55
N SER A 86 -0.18 -10.42 6.66
CA SER A 86 0.77 -11.46 7.02
C SER A 86 0.02 -12.61 7.66
N LEU A 87 0.28 -13.81 7.19
CA LEU A 87 -0.21 -15.00 7.84
C LEU A 87 0.73 -15.35 8.98
N SER A 88 0.88 -14.44 9.92
CA SER A 88 1.65 -14.77 11.08
C SER A 88 0.86 -15.86 11.79
N GLY A 89 1.42 -17.01 11.89
CA GLY A 89 0.78 -18.15 12.53
C GLY A 89 0.49 -17.92 13.98
N GLY A 90 0.40 -16.74 14.33
CA GLY A 90 0.03 -16.44 15.71
C GLY A 90 -0.56 -15.15 15.65
#